data_cd8fea26db3b0f4fe9816c05979725aa
#
_entry.id   cd8fea26db3b0f4fe9816c05979725aa
#
_cell.length_a   1.000
_cell.length_b   1.000
_cell.length_c   1.000
_cell.angle_alpha   90.00
_cell.angle_beta   90.00
_cell.angle_gamma   90.00
#
_symmetry.space_group_name_H-M   'P 1'
#
loop_
_entity.id
_entity.type
_entity.pdbx_description
1 polymer ?
#
loop_
_entity_poly.entity_id
_entity_poly.type
_entity_poly.pdbx_seq_one_letter_code
_entity_poly.pdbx_strand_id
1 'polypeptide(L)'
;MPTSQPNSASEIHAFEDMISRAPKATALIAIVVVAALQPPQIQACSTFLVGKGASVDGSLFVSHSDDGEGDPDARLSFIPAADHAPGAFRDVWPDLEDNPRFVGTARGETYLPGRGVPSDAKWTEPIGKIPQVNHTFAYTEGNYGIMNEKQLSIGESTCSGKFVANAKGSGGTAMFCVNELSRIAMERCVTARCAIRTMGDLATEHGFYGASGSFEGGSETLLIADTSEGWVMHFVPYPETNAAVWVAKRVPDDEVTVVMNMFTIRNVNLHDPDNYMYSENVIDVAIKHGLWDPSGKDGVFDFTKAYSDGEYAHKYYSGRRAWGAFRLVDPSVELDPNYGDLRMDDPYPWSMKPAKLVSASDLFAWHRDWYQDTPFDMSAGVAAGPWGSPDRFNGGDAEGTIPGSFERSIALHRTTYTHVLQTRGWLPDAIGGITWYGPHAAHGTCFVPVPAGIKKLPAALTIGNATRVDRDSQWWAHRYVHNLAQMKYAYAVEDIRTAQAKWEHEGAQLVAAVDAKLGGRAAVSPDELDVALGMFEAHLDKVRAAWWRLSDVIMANYADGFVSTRETGTSVGYPAWWLEAAGWREGPEPIPPPKTKGAKILRQGVGALKRGSRTRKAGSASLASAFRG
;
A
#
# COMPACT_ATOMS: atom_id res chain seq x y z
N MET A 1 -42.01 21.63 -17.72
CA MET A 1 -42.41 20.25 -18.08
C MET A 1 -41.45 19.33 -17.36
N PRO A 2 -41.87 18.43 -16.49
CA PRO A 2 -41.00 17.57 -15.73
C PRO A 2 -40.66 16.32 -16.57
N THR A 3 -39.36 16.01 -16.69
CA THR A 3 -38.84 14.77 -17.26
C THR A 3 -38.88 13.68 -16.21
N SER A 4 -39.60 12.62 -16.49
CA SER A 4 -39.77 11.43 -15.67
C SER A 4 -38.47 10.57 -15.67
N GLN A 5 -37.97 10.22 -14.48
CA GLN A 5 -36.99 9.15 -14.30
C GLN A 5 -37.64 7.77 -14.50
N PRO A 6 -36.97 6.79 -15.09
CA PRO A 6 -37.48 5.42 -15.20
C PRO A 6 -37.38 4.65 -13.86
N ASN A 7 -38.41 3.87 -13.58
CA ASN A 7 -38.57 3.04 -12.39
C ASN A 7 -37.67 1.78 -12.49
N SER A 8 -36.63 1.69 -11.68
CA SER A 8 -35.64 0.59 -11.63
C SER A 8 -36.22 -0.78 -11.16
N ALA A 9 -37.37 -0.80 -10.51
CA ALA A 9 -37.95 -2.04 -9.96
C ALA A 9 -38.59 -2.98 -11.01
N SER A 10 -39.01 -2.46 -12.16
CA SER A 10 -39.63 -3.28 -13.22
C SER A 10 -38.63 -3.98 -14.12
N GLU A 11 -37.42 -3.46 -14.22
CA GLU A 11 -36.34 -4.07 -15.02
C GLU A 11 -35.65 -5.24 -14.28
N ILE A 12 -35.56 -5.19 -12.96
CA ILE A 12 -35.01 -6.27 -12.14
C ILE A 12 -35.91 -7.51 -12.18
N HIS A 13 -37.22 -7.35 -12.09
CA HIS A 13 -38.17 -8.48 -12.19
C HIS A 13 -38.21 -9.10 -13.60
N ALA A 14 -38.01 -8.31 -14.66
CA ALA A 14 -37.91 -8.84 -16.01
C ALA A 14 -36.63 -9.68 -16.22
N PHE A 15 -35.56 -9.32 -15.55
CA PHE A 15 -34.28 -10.05 -15.60
C PHE A 15 -34.32 -11.37 -14.82
N GLU A 16 -34.95 -11.40 -13.64
CA GLU A 16 -35.15 -12.62 -12.85
C GLU A 16 -36.04 -13.66 -13.58
N ASP A 17 -37.07 -13.22 -14.27
CA ASP A 17 -37.95 -14.11 -15.02
C ASP A 17 -37.30 -14.66 -16.30
N MET A 18 -36.33 -13.95 -16.87
CA MET A 18 -35.51 -14.40 -18.00
C MET A 18 -34.48 -15.48 -17.60
N ILE A 19 -33.89 -15.37 -16.40
CA ILE A 19 -32.90 -16.37 -15.89
C ILE A 19 -33.60 -17.68 -15.50
N SER A 20 -34.84 -17.62 -14.99
CA SER A 20 -35.57 -18.83 -14.57
C SER A 20 -35.98 -19.74 -15.73
N ARG A 21 -35.98 -19.25 -16.97
CA ARG A 21 -36.40 -19.97 -18.20
C ARG A 21 -35.25 -20.39 -19.11
N ALA A 22 -34.02 -20.08 -18.77
CA ALA A 22 -32.85 -20.39 -19.61
C ALA A 22 -32.40 -21.86 -19.48
N PRO A 23 -31.96 -22.54 -20.59
CA PRO A 23 -31.37 -23.88 -20.51
C PRO A 23 -30.05 -23.83 -19.72
N LYS A 24 -29.72 -24.94 -19.03
CA LYS A 24 -28.57 -25.05 -18.10
C LYS A 24 -27.22 -24.51 -18.61
N ALA A 25 -27.01 -24.45 -19.90
CA ALA A 25 -25.82 -23.87 -20.53
C ALA A 25 -25.77 -22.33 -20.40
N THR A 26 -26.91 -21.65 -20.42
CA THR A 26 -27.01 -20.19 -20.28
C THR A 26 -26.89 -19.77 -18.81
N ALA A 27 -27.29 -20.63 -17.87
CA ALA A 27 -27.08 -20.39 -16.44
C ALA A 27 -25.59 -20.45 -16.06
N LEU A 28 -24.79 -21.27 -16.75
CA LEU A 28 -23.34 -21.32 -16.54
C LEU A 28 -22.63 -20.05 -17.02
N ILE A 29 -23.12 -19.46 -18.13
CA ILE A 29 -22.61 -18.17 -18.64
C ILE A 29 -23.02 -17.01 -17.72
N ALA A 30 -24.22 -17.03 -17.15
CA ALA A 30 -24.66 -16.03 -16.19
C ALA A 30 -23.88 -16.12 -14.86
N ILE A 31 -23.52 -17.32 -14.40
CA ILE A 31 -22.67 -17.51 -13.21
C ILE A 31 -21.24 -17.06 -13.47
N VAL A 32 -20.71 -17.24 -14.69
CA VAL A 32 -19.37 -16.76 -15.08
C VAL A 32 -19.35 -15.23 -15.24
N VAL A 33 -20.45 -14.62 -15.70
CA VAL A 33 -20.59 -13.15 -15.80
C VAL A 33 -20.79 -12.50 -14.42
N VAL A 34 -21.48 -13.16 -13.48
CA VAL A 34 -21.62 -12.65 -12.09
C VAL A 34 -20.32 -12.84 -11.28
N ALA A 35 -19.52 -13.87 -11.58
CA ALA A 35 -18.18 -14.01 -10.98
C ALA A 35 -17.17 -13.00 -11.56
N ALA A 36 -17.45 -12.38 -12.71
CA ALA A 36 -16.61 -11.34 -13.32
C ALA A 36 -17.00 -9.90 -12.90
N LEU A 37 -18.00 -9.75 -12.01
CA LEU A 37 -18.46 -8.47 -11.46
C LEU A 37 -18.10 -8.34 -9.96
N GLN A 38 -16.94 -8.89 -9.55
CA GLN A 38 -16.35 -8.38 -8.32
C GLN A 38 -15.89 -6.94 -8.59
N PRO A 39 -16.22 -5.98 -7.70
CA PRO A 39 -15.64 -4.65 -7.83
C PRO A 39 -14.11 -4.82 -7.85
N PRO A 40 -13.40 -4.06 -8.69
CA PRO A 40 -11.94 -4.14 -8.73
C PRO A 40 -11.40 -3.96 -7.32
N GLN A 41 -10.47 -4.82 -6.92
CA GLN A 41 -9.79 -4.67 -5.64
C GLN A 41 -8.98 -3.38 -5.71
N ILE A 42 -9.26 -2.46 -4.79
CA ILE A 42 -8.71 -1.10 -4.82
C ILE A 42 -7.41 -1.09 -4.02
N GLN A 43 -6.28 -1.12 -4.70
CA GLN A 43 -4.99 -0.83 -4.08
C GLN A 43 -4.91 0.67 -3.76
N ALA A 44 -4.42 1.02 -2.60
CA ALA A 44 -4.38 2.41 -2.18
C ALA A 44 -3.20 2.69 -1.27
N CYS A 45 -2.28 3.50 -1.74
CA CYS A 45 -1.00 3.78 -1.09
C CYS A 45 -0.92 5.21 -0.55
N SER A 46 -0.06 5.45 0.42
CA SER A 46 0.28 6.80 0.91
C SER A 46 1.78 6.99 0.81
N THR A 47 2.23 8.06 0.15
CA THR A 47 3.65 8.27 -0.14
C THR A 47 4.12 9.67 0.21
N PHE A 48 5.37 9.75 0.67
CA PHE A 48 6.09 11.00 0.90
C PHE A 48 7.47 10.94 0.26
N LEU A 49 7.95 12.08 -0.27
CA LEU A 49 9.33 12.27 -0.66
C LEU A 49 9.88 13.53 0.00
N VAL A 50 11.01 13.39 0.70
CA VAL A 50 11.69 14.46 1.42
C VAL A 50 13.01 14.75 0.73
N GLY A 51 13.20 15.98 0.27
CA GLY A 51 14.46 16.44 -0.33
C GLY A 51 15.60 16.49 0.70
N LYS A 52 16.83 16.36 0.24
CA LYS A 52 18.02 16.30 1.11
C LYS A 52 18.22 17.54 1.99
N GLY A 53 17.80 18.72 1.53
CA GLY A 53 17.83 19.97 2.29
C GLY A 53 16.65 20.12 3.26
N ALA A 54 15.64 19.27 3.16
CA ALA A 54 14.49 19.22 4.06
C ALA A 54 14.67 18.20 5.19
N SER A 55 15.75 17.41 5.18
CA SER A 55 16.04 16.37 6.18
C SER A 55 17.08 16.79 7.21
N VAL A 56 17.06 16.14 8.38
CA VAL A 56 17.95 16.49 9.52
C VAL A 56 19.43 16.20 9.27
N ASP A 57 19.75 15.28 8.36
CA ASP A 57 21.10 14.77 8.12
C ASP A 57 21.56 14.87 6.67
N GLY A 58 20.73 15.43 5.78
CA GLY A 58 21.02 15.50 4.35
C GLY A 58 20.61 14.25 3.55
N SER A 59 19.93 13.29 4.17
CA SER A 59 19.31 12.15 3.48
C SER A 59 18.20 12.59 2.54
N LEU A 60 18.02 11.84 1.43
CA LEU A 60 16.74 11.83 0.72
C LEU A 60 15.89 10.70 1.29
N PHE A 61 14.59 10.94 1.44
CA PHE A 61 13.66 9.91 1.85
C PHE A 61 12.55 9.71 0.81
N VAL A 62 12.25 8.44 0.54
CA VAL A 62 11.00 8.01 -0.11
C VAL A 62 10.28 7.11 0.87
N SER A 63 9.00 7.34 1.13
CA SER A 63 8.22 6.43 1.95
C SER A 63 6.93 6.02 1.27
N HIS A 64 6.45 4.82 1.59
CA HIS A 64 5.29 4.20 0.95
C HIS A 64 4.61 3.25 1.94
N SER A 65 3.27 3.31 2.02
CA SER A 65 2.46 2.24 2.58
C SER A 65 1.80 1.47 1.44
N ASP A 66 1.97 0.15 1.41
CA ASP A 66 1.31 -0.75 0.47
C ASP A 66 -0.02 -1.20 1.10
N ASP A 67 -1.10 -0.59 0.66
CA ASP A 67 -2.43 -0.75 1.27
C ASP A 67 -3.28 -1.73 0.45
N GLY A 68 -2.86 -2.99 0.43
CA GLY A 68 -3.48 -4.07 -0.31
C GLY A 68 -4.88 -4.47 0.18
N GLU A 69 -5.54 -5.33 -0.58
CA GLU A 69 -6.84 -5.93 -0.24
C GLU A 69 -6.78 -7.46 -0.32
N GLY A 70 -7.61 -8.14 0.46
CA GLY A 70 -7.73 -9.59 0.42
C GLY A 70 -6.61 -10.35 1.16
N ASP A 71 -5.96 -11.26 0.47
CA ASP A 71 -4.87 -12.11 1.00
C ASP A 71 -3.51 -11.65 0.47
N PRO A 72 -2.91 -10.58 1.04
CA PRO A 72 -1.69 -9.97 0.51
C PRO A 72 -0.48 -10.91 0.58
N ASP A 73 0.46 -10.74 -0.35
CA ASP A 73 1.78 -11.35 -0.25
C ASP A 73 2.65 -10.55 0.74
N ALA A 74 2.67 -11.02 1.96
CA ALA A 74 3.40 -10.38 3.05
C ALA A 74 4.91 -10.68 3.06
N ARG A 75 5.43 -11.31 2.00
CA ARG A 75 6.87 -11.64 1.89
C ARG A 75 7.65 -10.46 1.33
N LEU A 76 8.79 -10.20 1.92
CA LEU A 76 9.83 -9.39 1.29
C LEU A 76 10.73 -10.32 0.50
N SER A 77 11.16 -9.93 -0.70
CA SER A 77 12.03 -10.70 -1.58
C SER A 77 13.37 -10.00 -1.80
N PHE A 78 14.44 -10.76 -1.87
CA PHE A 78 15.77 -10.29 -2.24
C PHE A 78 16.17 -10.90 -3.58
N ILE A 79 16.54 -10.06 -4.52
CA ILE A 79 17.02 -10.44 -5.84
C ILE A 79 18.53 -10.17 -5.87
N PRO A 80 19.36 -11.20 -6.05
CA PRO A 80 20.80 -11.02 -6.10
C PRO A 80 21.25 -10.31 -7.38
N ALA A 81 22.37 -9.61 -7.31
CA ALA A 81 23.06 -9.13 -8.51
C ALA A 81 23.50 -10.31 -9.40
N ALA A 82 23.46 -10.12 -10.70
CA ALA A 82 23.81 -11.16 -11.66
C ALA A 82 24.44 -10.61 -12.93
N ASP A 83 25.40 -11.38 -13.49
CA ASP A 83 25.94 -11.16 -14.82
C ASP A 83 25.19 -12.04 -15.83
N HIS A 84 24.89 -11.47 -17.00
CA HIS A 84 24.11 -12.13 -18.04
C HIS A 84 24.90 -12.28 -19.33
N ALA A 85 24.66 -13.39 -20.04
CA ALA A 85 25.28 -13.63 -21.35
C ALA A 85 24.84 -12.57 -22.38
N PRO A 86 25.71 -12.16 -23.32
CA PRO A 86 25.32 -11.31 -24.42
C PRO A 86 24.14 -11.89 -25.20
N GLY A 87 23.11 -11.07 -25.46
CA GLY A 87 21.88 -11.49 -26.16
C GLY A 87 20.88 -12.26 -25.31
N ALA A 88 21.09 -12.32 -23.99
CA ALA A 88 20.10 -12.87 -23.07
C ALA A 88 18.80 -12.05 -23.09
N PHE A 89 17.70 -12.69 -22.71
CA PHE A 89 16.40 -12.05 -22.54
C PHE A 89 15.94 -12.13 -21.08
N ARG A 90 15.22 -11.11 -20.65
CA ARG A 90 14.51 -11.03 -19.39
C ARG A 90 13.03 -11.28 -19.63
N ASP A 91 12.46 -12.24 -18.92
CA ASP A 91 11.03 -12.46 -18.92
C ASP A 91 10.30 -11.28 -18.23
N VAL A 92 9.11 -10.95 -18.72
CA VAL A 92 8.21 -9.93 -18.18
C VAL A 92 6.99 -10.63 -17.60
N TRP A 93 6.72 -10.43 -16.32
CA TRP A 93 5.60 -11.07 -15.64
C TRP A 93 4.42 -10.12 -15.48
N PRO A 94 3.18 -10.66 -15.49
CA PRO A 94 2.01 -9.85 -15.23
C PRO A 94 2.00 -9.32 -13.80
N ASP A 95 1.23 -8.26 -13.58
CA ASP A 95 0.78 -7.88 -12.26
C ASP A 95 -0.21 -8.94 -11.74
N LEU A 96 -0.05 -9.33 -10.48
CA LEU A 96 -0.95 -10.23 -9.77
C LEU A 96 -1.58 -9.52 -8.57
N GLU A 97 -1.51 -8.20 -8.56
CA GLU A 97 -1.91 -7.39 -7.40
C GLU A 97 -1.14 -7.84 -6.14
N ASP A 98 -1.82 -8.00 -5.02
CA ASP A 98 -1.22 -8.46 -3.76
C ASP A 98 -1.00 -9.99 -3.68
N ASN A 99 -1.34 -10.73 -4.73
CA ASN A 99 -1.23 -12.19 -4.69
C ASN A 99 0.21 -12.68 -4.86
N PRO A 100 0.59 -13.78 -4.20
CA PRO A 100 1.93 -14.34 -4.31
C PRO A 100 2.30 -14.71 -5.75
N ARG A 101 3.48 -14.27 -6.17
CA ARG A 101 4.07 -14.55 -7.47
C ARG A 101 5.11 -15.65 -7.36
N PHE A 102 5.05 -16.64 -8.25
CA PHE A 102 5.98 -17.78 -8.32
C PHE A 102 6.62 -17.85 -9.70
N VAL A 103 7.83 -17.33 -9.83
CA VAL A 103 8.53 -17.18 -11.11
C VAL A 103 9.79 -18.05 -11.24
N GLY A 104 9.98 -18.99 -10.34
CA GLY A 104 11.11 -19.92 -10.36
C GLY A 104 12.40 -19.34 -9.74
N THR A 105 13.49 -20.08 -9.86
CA THR A 105 14.77 -19.74 -9.22
C THR A 105 15.53 -18.61 -9.91
N ALA A 106 15.14 -18.23 -11.12
CA ALA A 106 15.81 -17.17 -11.89
C ALA A 106 15.82 -15.80 -11.20
N ARG A 107 14.93 -15.62 -10.20
CA ARG A 107 14.81 -14.37 -9.46
C ARG A 107 14.98 -14.51 -7.95
N GLY A 108 15.57 -15.61 -7.50
CA GLY A 108 15.84 -15.88 -6.10
C GLY A 108 14.90 -16.92 -5.47
N GLU A 109 15.29 -17.42 -4.31
CA GLU A 109 14.60 -18.52 -3.63
C GLU A 109 13.20 -18.14 -3.10
N THR A 110 12.95 -16.87 -2.82
CA THR A 110 11.66 -16.39 -2.30
C THR A 110 10.52 -16.61 -3.30
N TYR A 111 10.82 -16.71 -4.57
CA TYR A 111 9.83 -16.97 -5.63
C TYR A 111 9.49 -18.45 -5.83
N LEU A 112 10.04 -19.33 -5.02
CA LEU A 112 9.63 -20.72 -4.97
C LEU A 112 8.46 -20.91 -4.01
N PRO A 113 7.53 -21.83 -4.27
CA PRO A 113 6.57 -22.26 -3.27
C PRO A 113 7.31 -22.74 -2.02
N GLY A 114 6.94 -22.22 -0.87
CA GLY A 114 7.62 -22.51 0.37
C GLY A 114 6.70 -22.46 1.58
N ARG A 115 7.31 -22.33 2.76
CA ARG A 115 6.58 -22.29 4.03
C ARG A 115 5.52 -21.17 4.03
N GLY A 116 4.29 -21.54 4.30
CA GLY A 116 3.17 -20.60 4.35
C GLY A 116 2.49 -20.34 3.01
N VAL A 117 2.97 -20.89 1.92
CA VAL A 117 2.34 -20.79 0.60
C VAL A 117 1.30 -21.92 0.42
N PRO A 118 0.14 -21.68 -0.21
CA PRO A 118 -0.82 -22.74 -0.54
C PRO A 118 -0.16 -23.86 -1.36
N SER A 119 -0.50 -25.11 -1.06
CA SER A 119 0.08 -26.29 -1.73
C SER A 119 -0.33 -26.42 -3.20
N ASP A 120 -1.37 -25.72 -3.62
CA ASP A 120 -1.91 -25.64 -4.98
C ASP A 120 -1.47 -24.38 -5.74
N ALA A 121 -0.52 -23.60 -5.18
CA ALA A 121 0.04 -22.43 -5.82
C ALA A 121 0.60 -22.78 -7.21
N LYS A 122 0.25 -21.97 -8.20
CA LYS A 122 0.67 -22.15 -9.60
C LYS A 122 1.85 -21.25 -9.92
N TRP A 123 2.69 -21.72 -10.84
CA TRP A 123 3.72 -20.89 -11.45
C TRP A 123 3.08 -19.74 -12.22
N THR A 124 3.65 -18.54 -12.07
CA THR A 124 3.26 -17.38 -12.87
C THR A 124 3.93 -17.48 -14.23
N GLU A 125 3.14 -17.41 -15.29
CA GLU A 125 3.66 -17.44 -16.66
C GLU A 125 4.02 -16.04 -17.13
N PRO A 126 5.17 -15.86 -17.82
CA PRO A 126 5.56 -14.56 -18.36
C PRO A 126 4.65 -14.16 -19.53
N ILE A 127 4.34 -12.87 -19.63
CA ILE A 127 3.53 -12.31 -20.74
C ILE A 127 4.38 -11.76 -21.88
N GLY A 128 5.70 -11.65 -21.69
CA GLY A 128 6.61 -11.17 -22.71
C GLY A 128 8.07 -11.32 -22.32
N LYS A 129 8.95 -10.79 -23.18
CA LYS A 129 10.40 -10.76 -22.96
C LYS A 129 10.97 -9.46 -23.51
N ILE A 130 12.00 -8.95 -22.84
CA ILE A 130 12.82 -7.81 -23.32
C ILE A 130 14.29 -8.21 -23.35
N PRO A 131 15.16 -7.51 -24.10
CA PRO A 131 16.60 -7.71 -24.04
C PRO A 131 17.11 -7.52 -22.61
N GLN A 132 17.98 -8.44 -22.16
CA GLN A 132 18.62 -8.31 -20.85
C GLN A 132 19.90 -7.48 -20.96
N VAL A 133 20.22 -6.74 -19.91
CA VAL A 133 21.51 -6.03 -19.77
C VAL A 133 22.61 -7.01 -19.32
N ASN A 134 23.89 -6.63 -19.49
CA ASN A 134 25.01 -7.51 -19.14
C ASN A 134 25.14 -7.74 -17.64
N HIS A 135 24.71 -6.79 -16.81
CA HIS A 135 24.76 -6.85 -15.35
C HIS A 135 23.49 -6.27 -14.74
N THR A 136 22.96 -6.93 -13.72
CA THR A 136 21.82 -6.44 -12.92
C THR A 136 22.24 -6.29 -11.47
N PHE A 137 21.79 -5.20 -10.83
CA PHE A 137 22.08 -4.91 -9.41
C PHE A 137 21.21 -5.77 -8.48
N ALA A 138 21.72 -6.03 -7.28
CA ALA A 138 20.93 -6.62 -6.22
C ALA A 138 19.91 -5.62 -5.69
N TYR A 139 18.72 -6.10 -5.31
CA TYR A 139 17.68 -5.25 -4.75
C TYR A 139 16.69 -6.02 -3.88
N THR A 140 15.91 -5.28 -3.09
CA THR A 140 14.77 -5.79 -2.34
C THR A 140 13.47 -5.37 -3.01
N GLU A 141 12.46 -6.23 -2.94
CA GLU A 141 11.13 -5.95 -3.40
C GLU A 141 10.07 -6.58 -2.50
N GLY A 142 8.90 -5.95 -2.45
CA GLY A 142 7.64 -6.51 -2.03
C GLY A 142 6.74 -6.64 -3.25
N ASN A 143 5.59 -5.98 -3.22
CA ASN A 143 4.73 -5.85 -4.40
C ASN A 143 5.43 -5.05 -5.52
N TYR A 144 6.23 -4.06 -5.16
CA TYR A 144 7.05 -3.20 -6.03
C TYR A 144 8.54 -3.35 -5.73
N GLY A 145 9.41 -2.88 -6.64
CA GLY A 145 10.83 -2.68 -6.34
C GLY A 145 11.00 -1.62 -5.25
N ILE A 146 11.79 -1.91 -4.22
CA ILE A 146 11.93 -1.04 -3.02
C ILE A 146 13.25 -0.25 -3.07
N MET A 147 14.36 -0.93 -2.93
CA MET A 147 15.69 -0.31 -2.93
C MET A 147 16.74 -1.27 -3.51
N ASN A 148 17.65 -0.75 -4.33
CA ASN A 148 18.79 -1.54 -4.81
C ASN A 148 20.09 -1.23 -4.05
N GLU A 149 21.13 -2.04 -4.30
CA GLU A 149 22.44 -1.92 -3.68
C GLU A 149 23.19 -0.60 -4.00
N LYS A 150 22.67 0.20 -4.93
CA LYS A 150 23.16 1.54 -5.31
C LYS A 150 22.32 2.67 -4.71
N GLN A 151 21.47 2.35 -3.76
CA GLN A 151 20.58 3.28 -3.06
C GLN A 151 19.48 3.92 -3.95
N LEU A 152 19.22 3.39 -5.16
CA LEU A 152 18.02 3.77 -5.89
C LEU A 152 16.80 3.30 -5.11
N SER A 153 15.84 4.20 -4.87
CA SER A 153 14.67 4.01 -4.00
C SER A 153 13.39 4.32 -4.75
N ILE A 154 12.35 3.51 -4.59
CA ILE A 154 11.04 3.72 -5.22
C ILE A 154 9.92 3.49 -4.21
N GLY A 155 8.90 4.38 -4.24
CA GLY A 155 7.60 4.24 -3.60
C GLY A 155 6.49 4.41 -4.64
N GLU A 156 5.38 3.74 -4.46
CA GLU A 156 4.29 3.70 -5.45
C GLU A 156 3.01 4.35 -4.90
N SER A 157 2.14 4.82 -5.79
CA SER A 157 0.79 5.29 -5.49
C SER A 157 -0.12 5.15 -6.70
N THR A 158 -1.02 4.18 -6.65
CA THR A 158 -2.03 3.91 -7.69
C THR A 158 -2.98 5.09 -7.88
N CYS A 159 -3.27 5.45 -9.12
CA CYS A 159 -4.05 6.65 -9.47
C CYS A 159 -5.17 6.34 -10.46
N SER A 160 -6.11 7.30 -10.59
CA SER A 160 -7.15 7.28 -11.61
C SER A 160 -6.78 8.14 -12.81
N GLY A 161 -6.92 7.61 -14.02
CA GLY A 161 -6.63 8.31 -15.27
C GLY A 161 -7.71 8.13 -16.32
N LYS A 162 -7.71 9.01 -17.33
CA LYS A 162 -8.73 9.05 -18.40
C LYS A 162 -8.60 7.95 -19.45
N PHE A 163 -7.54 7.16 -19.42
CA PHE A 163 -7.34 6.05 -20.33
C PHE A 163 -7.12 4.74 -19.56
N VAL A 164 -7.56 3.66 -20.17
CA VAL A 164 -7.49 2.30 -19.61
C VAL A 164 -6.87 1.37 -20.65
N ALA A 165 -6.00 0.48 -20.23
CA ALA A 165 -5.49 -0.62 -21.03
C ALA A 165 -5.43 -1.90 -20.20
N ASN A 166 -5.52 -3.04 -20.88
CA ASN A 166 -5.41 -4.35 -20.27
C ASN A 166 -4.07 -5.00 -20.61
N ALA A 167 -3.60 -5.86 -19.72
CA ALA A 167 -2.41 -6.65 -19.91
C ALA A 167 -2.53 -7.59 -21.11
N LYS A 168 -1.40 -7.90 -21.73
CA LYS A 168 -1.28 -8.96 -22.72
C LYS A 168 -1.66 -10.30 -22.08
N GLY A 169 -2.58 -11.00 -22.73
CA GLY A 169 -3.16 -12.24 -22.20
C GLY A 169 -4.43 -12.04 -21.36
N SER A 170 -4.76 -10.81 -20.97
CA SER A 170 -5.98 -10.44 -20.23
C SER A 170 -6.89 -9.50 -21.05
N GLY A 171 -6.96 -9.73 -22.35
CA GLY A 171 -7.80 -8.95 -23.26
C GLY A 171 -7.14 -7.70 -23.86
N GLY A 172 -5.87 -7.44 -23.55
CA GLY A 172 -5.08 -6.33 -24.09
C GLY A 172 -3.77 -6.77 -24.72
N THR A 173 -2.91 -5.77 -24.97
CA THR A 173 -1.59 -5.95 -25.61
C THR A 173 -0.46 -5.33 -24.80
N ALA A 174 -0.75 -4.58 -23.74
CA ALA A 174 0.23 -3.90 -22.92
C ALA A 174 1.06 -4.90 -22.09
N MET A 175 2.39 -4.70 -22.05
CA MET A 175 3.29 -5.61 -21.37
C MET A 175 3.65 -5.20 -19.95
N PHE A 176 3.53 -3.91 -19.59
CA PHE A 176 4.06 -3.40 -18.34
C PHE A 176 3.00 -2.78 -17.42
N CYS A 177 3.09 -3.12 -16.14
CA CYS A 177 2.58 -2.35 -15.01
C CYS A 177 3.75 -1.75 -14.22
N VAL A 178 3.49 -0.87 -13.25
CA VAL A 178 4.56 -0.25 -12.45
C VAL A 178 5.30 -1.24 -11.56
N ASN A 179 4.66 -2.32 -11.12
CA ASN A 179 5.32 -3.40 -10.38
C ASN A 179 6.53 -3.91 -11.15
N GLU A 180 6.35 -4.28 -12.41
CA GLU A 180 7.41 -4.85 -13.23
C GLU A 180 8.38 -3.78 -13.73
N LEU A 181 7.91 -2.56 -14.04
CA LEU A 181 8.78 -1.43 -14.39
C LEU A 181 9.70 -1.04 -13.24
N SER A 182 9.20 -0.96 -12.01
CA SER A 182 10.02 -0.65 -10.82
C SER A 182 11.11 -1.70 -10.60
N ARG A 183 10.80 -2.98 -10.77
CA ARG A 183 11.78 -4.08 -10.69
C ARG A 183 12.89 -3.94 -11.73
N ILE A 184 12.52 -3.60 -12.97
CA ILE A 184 13.50 -3.39 -14.06
C ILE A 184 14.38 -2.17 -13.76
N ALA A 185 13.82 -1.11 -13.20
CA ALA A 185 14.60 0.06 -12.77
C ALA A 185 15.61 -0.31 -11.67
N MET A 186 15.19 -1.10 -10.67
CA MET A 186 16.09 -1.61 -9.63
C MET A 186 17.22 -2.46 -10.19
N GLU A 187 16.94 -3.30 -11.19
CA GLU A 187 17.93 -4.17 -11.84
C GLU A 187 18.98 -3.38 -12.63
N ARG A 188 18.61 -2.24 -13.23
CA ARG A 188 19.40 -1.61 -14.31
C ARG A 188 19.97 -0.24 -13.98
N CYS A 189 19.42 0.46 -13.00
CA CYS A 189 19.69 1.88 -12.78
C CYS A 189 20.37 2.17 -11.45
N VAL A 190 21.24 3.18 -11.47
CA VAL A 190 21.90 3.75 -10.28
C VAL A 190 21.39 5.14 -9.95
N THR A 191 20.66 5.79 -10.87
CA THR A 191 20.14 7.14 -10.69
C THR A 191 18.65 7.22 -10.95
N ALA A 192 17.97 8.17 -10.32
CA ALA A 192 16.55 8.43 -10.54
C ALA A 192 16.23 8.74 -12.00
N ARG A 193 17.06 9.55 -12.68
CA ARG A 193 16.86 9.87 -14.11
C ARG A 193 17.01 8.64 -15.02
N CYS A 194 17.94 7.73 -14.71
CA CYS A 194 18.03 6.45 -15.42
C CYS A 194 16.75 5.64 -15.24
N ALA A 195 16.26 5.52 -14.01
CA ALA A 195 15.03 4.80 -13.68
C ALA A 195 13.83 5.37 -14.45
N ILE A 196 13.62 6.68 -14.41
CA ILE A 196 12.54 7.39 -15.11
C ILE A 196 12.59 7.10 -16.62
N ARG A 197 13.76 7.25 -17.24
CA ARG A 197 13.92 7.00 -18.67
C ARG A 197 13.68 5.53 -19.02
N THR A 198 14.30 4.61 -18.28
CA THR A 198 14.15 3.16 -18.53
C THR A 198 12.69 2.72 -18.44
N MET A 199 11.99 3.15 -17.39
CA MET A 199 10.58 2.80 -17.20
C MET A 199 9.68 3.46 -18.23
N GLY A 200 9.90 4.75 -18.50
CA GLY A 200 9.14 5.52 -19.49
C GLY A 200 9.28 5.00 -20.90
N ASP A 201 10.51 4.69 -21.34
CA ASP A 201 10.80 4.17 -22.68
C ASP A 201 10.17 2.77 -22.87
N LEU A 202 10.31 1.86 -21.88
CA LEU A 202 9.70 0.54 -21.92
C LEU A 202 8.16 0.60 -21.96
N ALA A 203 7.56 1.46 -21.15
CA ALA A 203 6.11 1.66 -21.14
C ALA A 203 5.60 2.23 -22.47
N THR A 204 6.37 3.14 -23.08
CA THR A 204 6.02 3.75 -24.38
C THR A 204 6.19 2.77 -25.52
N GLU A 205 7.24 1.93 -25.52
CA GLU A 205 7.52 0.98 -26.59
C GLU A 205 6.62 -0.26 -26.55
N HIS A 206 6.32 -0.78 -25.36
CA HIS A 206 5.67 -2.08 -25.20
C HIS A 206 4.28 -2.01 -24.57
N GLY A 207 3.79 -0.82 -24.26
CA GLY A 207 2.48 -0.59 -23.65
C GLY A 207 2.50 -0.71 -22.13
N PHE A 208 1.64 0.11 -21.52
CA PHE A 208 1.45 0.22 -20.08
C PHE A 208 -0.02 -0.07 -19.73
N TYR A 209 -0.24 -0.77 -18.63
CA TYR A 209 -1.54 -0.99 -18.00
C TYR A 209 -1.43 -0.73 -16.51
N GLY A 210 -2.48 -0.21 -15.89
CA GLY A 210 -2.54 0.00 -14.43
C GLY A 210 -2.95 -1.25 -13.68
N ALA A 211 -3.02 -1.16 -12.36
CA ALA A 211 -3.38 -2.25 -11.46
C ALA A 211 -4.81 -2.77 -11.71
N SER A 212 -5.72 -1.94 -12.24
CA SER A 212 -7.06 -2.37 -12.60
C SER A 212 -7.38 -2.09 -14.07
N GLY A 213 -8.27 -2.88 -14.64
CA GLY A 213 -8.82 -2.67 -15.99
C GLY A 213 -9.91 -1.59 -16.07
N SER A 214 -9.99 -0.68 -15.08
CA SER A 214 -10.95 0.43 -15.00
C SER A 214 -10.23 1.79 -14.96
N PHE A 215 -10.96 2.90 -15.04
CA PHE A 215 -10.36 4.24 -14.88
C PHE A 215 -9.76 4.43 -13.49
N GLU A 216 -10.45 3.96 -12.46
CA GLU A 216 -9.95 3.86 -11.10
C GLU A 216 -8.89 2.77 -11.02
N GLY A 217 -7.65 3.13 -10.62
CA GLY A 217 -6.50 2.24 -10.62
C GLY A 217 -5.92 1.91 -12.00
N GLY A 218 -6.41 2.58 -13.07
CA GLY A 218 -5.87 2.40 -14.43
C GLY A 218 -4.57 3.15 -14.70
N SER A 219 -4.13 3.98 -13.77
CA SER A 219 -2.96 4.85 -13.89
C SER A 219 -2.13 4.81 -12.61
N GLU A 220 -0.87 5.28 -12.68
CA GLU A 220 0.07 5.05 -11.60
C GLU A 220 1.00 6.23 -11.35
N THR A 221 1.53 6.30 -10.13
CA THR A 221 2.57 7.24 -9.73
C THR A 221 3.72 6.52 -9.03
N LEU A 222 4.94 6.92 -9.34
CA LEU A 222 6.14 6.49 -8.61
C LEU A 222 6.87 7.70 -8.03
N LEU A 223 7.31 7.59 -6.78
CA LEU A 223 8.28 8.47 -6.15
C LEU A 223 9.64 7.79 -6.24
N ILE A 224 10.61 8.45 -6.84
CA ILE A 224 11.89 7.85 -7.21
C ILE A 224 13.00 8.74 -6.66
N ALA A 225 13.93 8.18 -5.89
CA ALA A 225 15.09 8.91 -5.41
C ALA A 225 16.38 8.11 -5.57
N ASP A 226 17.46 8.81 -5.82
CA ASP A 226 18.83 8.34 -5.65
C ASP A 226 19.53 9.12 -4.52
N THR A 227 20.84 9.09 -4.46
CA THR A 227 21.60 9.83 -3.45
C THR A 227 21.73 11.34 -3.71
N SER A 228 21.17 11.83 -4.82
CA SER A 228 21.35 13.20 -5.32
C SER A 228 20.04 13.97 -5.44
N GLU A 229 19.01 13.35 -5.96
CA GLU A 229 17.75 13.99 -6.29
C GLU A 229 16.55 13.05 -6.16
N GLY A 230 15.36 13.64 -5.95
CA GLY A 230 14.10 12.94 -5.86
C GLY A 230 13.09 13.44 -6.88
N TRP A 231 12.25 12.54 -7.39
CA TRP A 231 11.31 12.76 -8.48
C TRP A 231 9.95 12.13 -8.19
N VAL A 232 8.90 12.72 -8.74
CA VAL A 232 7.59 12.07 -8.89
C VAL A 232 7.35 11.82 -10.37
N MET A 233 6.88 10.61 -10.71
CA MET A 233 6.58 10.21 -12.09
C MET A 233 5.16 9.67 -12.17
N HIS A 234 4.35 10.21 -13.09
CA HIS A 234 3.00 9.73 -13.38
C HIS A 234 2.95 8.96 -14.69
N PHE A 235 2.20 7.86 -14.72
CA PHE A 235 1.93 7.03 -15.89
C PHE A 235 0.45 6.97 -16.20
N VAL A 236 0.12 7.08 -17.48
CA VAL A 236 -1.22 6.88 -18.03
C VAL A 236 -1.11 5.93 -19.21
N PRO A 237 -1.92 4.85 -19.29
CA PRO A 237 -1.92 3.99 -20.47
C PRO A 237 -2.44 4.75 -21.70
N TYR A 238 -1.94 4.38 -22.89
CA TYR A 238 -2.48 4.89 -24.15
C TYR A 238 -2.78 3.73 -25.11
N PRO A 239 -3.97 3.14 -25.02
CA PRO A 239 -4.31 1.89 -25.70
C PRO A 239 -4.40 2.00 -27.22
N GLU A 240 -4.64 3.19 -27.80
CA GLU A 240 -4.78 3.35 -29.25
C GLU A 240 -3.51 2.96 -30.02
N THR A 241 -2.33 3.19 -29.43
CA THR A 241 -1.03 2.85 -30.03
C THR A 241 -0.24 1.84 -29.22
N ASN A 242 -0.85 1.23 -28.22
CA ASN A 242 -0.20 0.35 -27.24
C ASN A 242 1.06 1.00 -26.65
N ALA A 243 0.89 2.19 -26.11
CA ALA A 243 1.96 3.01 -25.54
C ALA A 243 1.60 3.48 -24.13
N ALA A 244 2.40 4.36 -23.57
CA ALA A 244 2.10 5.14 -22.38
C ALA A 244 2.24 6.63 -22.65
N VAL A 245 1.59 7.42 -21.82
CA VAL A 245 1.88 8.85 -21.61
C VAL A 245 2.43 8.99 -20.21
N TRP A 246 3.55 9.69 -20.05
CA TRP A 246 4.14 9.88 -18.74
C TRP A 246 4.81 11.26 -18.60
N VAL A 247 4.88 11.70 -17.35
CA VAL A 247 5.61 12.91 -16.95
C VAL A 247 6.30 12.66 -15.62
N ALA A 248 7.49 13.22 -15.45
CA ALA A 248 8.18 13.24 -14.18
C ALA A 248 8.61 14.67 -13.83
N LYS A 249 8.54 15.02 -12.54
CA LYS A 249 8.95 16.32 -12.01
C LYS A 249 9.87 16.14 -10.81
N ARG A 250 11.00 16.87 -10.81
CA ARG A 250 11.96 16.88 -9.72
C ARG A 250 11.39 17.60 -8.50
N VAL A 251 11.58 17.02 -7.33
CA VAL A 251 11.22 17.65 -6.06
C VAL A 251 12.35 18.57 -5.62
N PRO A 252 12.07 19.82 -5.20
CA PRO A 252 13.10 20.72 -4.67
C PRO A 252 13.83 20.11 -3.48
N ASP A 253 15.13 20.37 -3.38
CA ASP A 253 15.99 19.77 -2.36
C ASP A 253 15.55 20.12 -0.92
N ASP A 254 14.94 21.29 -0.71
CA ASP A 254 14.54 21.83 0.59
C ASP A 254 13.03 21.68 0.87
N GLU A 255 12.33 20.82 0.11
CA GLU A 255 10.89 20.63 0.22
C GLU A 255 10.49 19.15 0.39
N VAL A 256 9.24 18.97 0.77
CA VAL A 256 8.53 17.69 0.89
C VAL A 256 7.37 17.68 -0.08
N THR A 257 7.18 16.59 -0.81
CA THR A 257 5.98 16.33 -1.61
C THR A 257 5.26 15.08 -1.11
N VAL A 258 3.95 15.02 -1.39
CA VAL A 258 3.07 13.92 -1.01
C VAL A 258 2.24 13.45 -2.20
N VAL A 259 2.02 12.15 -2.31
CA VAL A 259 1.08 11.59 -3.29
C VAL A 259 0.18 10.58 -2.59
N MET A 260 -1.13 10.81 -2.73
CA MET A 260 -2.18 10.09 -2.02
C MET A 260 -3.23 9.56 -3.00
N ASN A 261 -2.81 8.69 -3.94
CA ASN A 261 -3.63 8.17 -5.02
C ASN A 261 -4.23 9.27 -5.92
N MET A 262 -3.43 10.26 -6.27
CA MET A 262 -3.86 11.33 -7.17
C MET A 262 -2.66 11.87 -7.95
N PHE A 263 -2.89 12.33 -9.16
CA PHE A 263 -1.88 13.09 -9.89
C PHE A 263 -1.65 14.46 -9.26
N THR A 264 -0.39 14.87 -9.20
CA THR A 264 0.04 16.11 -8.54
C THR A 264 0.84 17.03 -9.44
N ILE A 265 1.36 16.53 -10.59
CA ILE A 265 2.16 17.34 -11.52
C ILE A 265 1.24 18.23 -12.36
N ARG A 266 1.40 19.53 -12.16
CA ARG A 266 0.66 20.61 -12.85
C ARG A 266 1.65 21.49 -13.63
N ASN A 267 1.18 22.28 -14.58
CA ASN A 267 1.96 23.34 -15.23
C ASN A 267 3.35 22.88 -15.71
N VAL A 268 3.37 21.88 -16.61
CA VAL A 268 4.61 21.25 -17.10
C VAL A 268 5.41 22.22 -17.95
N ASN A 269 6.66 22.49 -17.57
CA ASN A 269 7.59 23.27 -18.39
C ASN A 269 8.43 22.35 -19.29
N LEU A 270 8.03 22.24 -20.55
CA LEU A 270 8.69 21.39 -21.54
C LEU A 270 10.11 21.88 -21.93
N HIS A 271 10.54 23.06 -21.48
CA HIS A 271 11.84 23.64 -21.77
C HIS A 271 12.81 23.59 -20.58
N ASP A 272 12.46 22.87 -19.54
CA ASP A 272 13.25 22.73 -18.32
C ASP A 272 13.62 21.25 -18.06
N PRO A 273 14.62 20.72 -18.76
CA PRO A 273 15.03 19.30 -18.62
C PRO A 273 15.70 19.00 -17.27
N ASP A 274 16.07 20.01 -16.50
CA ASP A 274 16.63 19.83 -15.16
C ASP A 274 15.54 19.42 -14.15
N ASN A 275 14.30 19.89 -14.37
CA ASN A 275 13.19 19.66 -13.46
C ASN A 275 12.04 18.83 -14.05
N TYR A 276 12.03 18.59 -15.37
CA TYR A 276 10.97 17.81 -16.03
C TYR A 276 11.55 16.79 -17.00
N MET A 277 10.96 15.59 -16.98
CA MET A 277 11.10 14.55 -18.00
C MET A 277 9.69 14.09 -18.41
N TYR A 278 9.52 13.70 -19.68
CA TYR A 278 8.19 13.35 -20.19
C TYR A 278 8.30 12.50 -21.47
N SER A 279 7.19 11.79 -21.78
CA SER A 279 7.06 11.06 -23.05
C SER A 279 6.87 12.03 -24.23
N GLU A 280 7.47 11.72 -25.38
CA GLU A 280 7.38 12.58 -26.57
C GLU A 280 5.93 12.84 -27.01
N ASN A 281 5.03 11.91 -26.76
CA ASN A 281 3.61 11.98 -27.12
C ASN A 281 2.73 12.72 -26.10
N VAL A 282 3.26 13.22 -24.97
CA VAL A 282 2.47 13.79 -23.86
C VAL A 282 1.55 14.94 -24.28
N ILE A 283 1.99 15.78 -25.20
CA ILE A 283 1.22 16.92 -25.73
C ILE A 283 0.29 16.48 -26.86
N ASP A 284 0.79 15.70 -27.81
CA ASP A 284 0.03 15.28 -28.98
C ASP A 284 -1.21 14.46 -28.62
N VAL A 285 -1.09 13.58 -27.63
CA VAL A 285 -2.23 12.81 -27.09
C VAL A 285 -3.24 13.74 -26.42
N ALA A 286 -2.80 14.72 -25.64
CA ALA A 286 -3.71 15.68 -25.00
C ALA A 286 -4.49 16.51 -26.04
N ILE A 287 -3.82 17.01 -27.07
CA ILE A 287 -4.48 17.78 -28.16
C ILE A 287 -5.45 16.88 -28.92
N LYS A 288 -5.02 15.69 -29.33
CA LYS A 288 -5.81 14.74 -30.11
C LYS A 288 -7.14 14.39 -29.45
N HIS A 289 -7.16 14.27 -28.11
CA HIS A 289 -8.34 13.92 -27.34
C HIS A 289 -9.07 15.14 -26.77
N GLY A 290 -8.66 16.37 -27.13
CA GLY A 290 -9.31 17.60 -26.64
C GLY A 290 -9.13 17.82 -25.12
N LEU A 291 -8.08 17.26 -24.53
CA LEU A 291 -7.76 17.38 -23.11
C LEU A 291 -6.98 18.66 -22.79
N TRP A 292 -6.40 19.30 -23.81
CA TRP A 292 -5.71 20.57 -23.73
C TRP A 292 -5.71 21.30 -25.10
N ASP A 293 -5.89 22.63 -25.06
CA ASP A 293 -5.93 23.49 -26.26
C ASP A 293 -4.65 24.33 -26.36
N PRO A 294 -3.77 24.10 -27.36
CA PRO A 294 -2.53 24.85 -27.55
C PRO A 294 -2.74 26.31 -27.99
N SER A 295 -3.96 26.74 -28.33
CA SER A 295 -4.25 28.13 -28.71
C SER A 295 -4.09 29.13 -27.53
N GLY A 296 -3.76 28.65 -26.35
CA GLY A 296 -3.59 29.46 -25.14
C GLY A 296 -4.85 29.65 -24.33
N LYS A 297 -5.98 29.08 -24.76
CA LYS A 297 -7.24 29.10 -24.02
C LYS A 297 -7.14 28.39 -22.67
N ASP A 298 -6.42 27.27 -22.61
CA ASP A 298 -6.25 26.47 -21.41
C ASP A 298 -4.96 26.82 -20.62
N GLY A 299 -4.20 27.84 -21.08
CA GLY A 299 -2.96 28.28 -20.44
C GLY A 299 -1.80 27.29 -20.59
N VAL A 300 -0.92 27.24 -19.58
CA VAL A 300 0.20 26.29 -19.54
C VAL A 300 -0.32 24.86 -19.46
N PHE A 301 0.37 23.92 -20.10
CA PHE A 301 -0.03 22.52 -20.08
C PHE A 301 -0.01 21.96 -18.65
N ASP A 302 -1.17 21.53 -18.17
CA ASP A 302 -1.41 20.94 -16.86
C ASP A 302 -1.68 19.44 -17.02
N PHE A 303 -0.70 18.60 -16.62
CA PHE A 303 -0.80 17.17 -16.80
C PHE A 303 -1.96 16.57 -16.01
N THR A 304 -2.14 16.97 -14.75
CA THR A 304 -3.23 16.48 -13.90
C THR A 304 -4.59 16.82 -14.49
N LYS A 305 -4.78 18.05 -14.95
CA LYS A 305 -6.05 18.48 -15.57
C LYS A 305 -6.33 17.72 -16.87
N ALA A 306 -5.27 17.47 -17.66
CA ALA A 306 -5.41 16.73 -18.90
C ALA A 306 -5.73 15.25 -18.70
N TYR A 307 -5.05 14.56 -17.79
CA TYR A 307 -5.03 13.10 -17.76
C TYR A 307 -5.67 12.44 -16.55
N SER A 308 -5.91 13.15 -15.44
CA SER A 308 -6.59 12.58 -14.27
C SER A 308 -8.08 12.37 -14.53
N ASP A 309 -8.62 11.26 -14.02
CA ASP A 309 -10.07 10.98 -14.04
C ASP A 309 -10.79 11.49 -12.77
N GLY A 310 -10.07 12.04 -11.80
CA GLY A 310 -10.65 12.62 -10.60
C GLY A 310 -10.19 11.97 -9.30
N GLU A 311 -11.07 12.00 -8.32
CA GLU A 311 -10.82 11.43 -7.00
C GLU A 311 -10.81 9.90 -7.08
N TYR A 312 -9.89 9.28 -6.35
CA TYR A 312 -9.79 7.82 -6.28
C TYR A 312 -10.86 7.24 -5.33
N ALA A 313 -11.44 6.09 -5.64
CA ALA A 313 -12.39 5.33 -4.86
C ALA A 313 -13.68 6.08 -4.45
N HIS A 314 -13.61 7.11 -3.65
CA HIS A 314 -14.77 7.87 -3.19
C HIS A 314 -14.36 9.32 -2.87
N LYS A 315 -15.34 10.18 -2.70
CA LYS A 315 -15.15 11.59 -2.38
C LYS A 315 -14.24 11.77 -1.14
N TYR A 316 -13.28 12.66 -1.24
CA TYR A 316 -12.26 12.96 -0.22
C TYR A 316 -11.28 11.82 0.09
N TYR A 317 -11.27 10.75 -0.69
CA TYR A 317 -10.33 9.64 -0.49
C TYR A 317 -8.87 10.08 -0.61
N SER A 318 -8.53 10.74 -1.71
CA SER A 318 -7.19 11.26 -1.98
C SER A 318 -6.96 12.63 -1.35
N GLY A 319 -7.88 13.55 -1.61
CA GLY A 319 -7.74 14.94 -1.22
C GLY A 319 -7.67 15.16 0.29
N ARG A 320 -8.48 14.47 1.09
CA ARG A 320 -8.43 14.58 2.55
C ARG A 320 -7.11 14.05 3.12
N ARG A 321 -6.57 12.95 2.55
CA ARG A 321 -5.25 12.45 2.97
C ARG A 321 -4.13 13.41 2.60
N ALA A 322 -4.20 14.03 1.42
CA ALA A 322 -3.22 15.03 1.02
C ALA A 322 -3.24 16.24 1.97
N TRP A 323 -4.43 16.73 2.35
CA TRP A 323 -4.58 17.73 3.40
C TRP A 323 -3.95 17.27 4.72
N GLY A 324 -4.28 16.04 5.15
CA GLY A 324 -3.73 15.45 6.37
C GLY A 324 -2.22 15.34 6.34
N ALA A 325 -1.64 14.95 5.19
CA ALA A 325 -0.20 14.86 5.02
C ALA A 325 0.50 16.23 5.05
N PHE A 326 -0.02 17.23 4.33
CA PHE A 326 0.56 18.58 4.37
C PHE A 326 0.46 19.22 5.75
N ARG A 327 -0.59 18.96 6.52
CA ARG A 327 -0.71 19.34 7.94
C ARG A 327 0.41 18.77 8.80
N LEU A 328 0.92 17.56 8.48
CA LEU A 328 2.04 16.94 9.20
C LEU A 328 3.39 17.55 8.78
N VAL A 329 3.51 17.95 7.51
CA VAL A 329 4.71 18.63 6.99
C VAL A 329 4.87 20.02 7.62
N ASP A 330 3.79 20.81 7.64
CA ASP A 330 3.74 22.11 8.31
C ASP A 330 2.37 22.35 8.96
N PRO A 331 2.26 22.17 10.28
CA PRO A 331 1.01 22.38 11.02
C PRO A 331 0.48 23.83 10.99
N SER A 332 1.27 24.79 10.55
CA SER A 332 0.85 26.21 10.45
C SER A 332 0.15 26.54 9.14
N VAL A 333 0.18 25.63 8.16
CA VAL A 333 -0.45 25.84 6.85
C VAL A 333 -1.95 25.64 6.93
N GLU A 334 -2.70 26.70 6.57
CA GLU A 334 -4.15 26.65 6.46
C GLU A 334 -4.56 26.17 5.06
N LEU A 335 -4.93 24.90 4.92
CA LEU A 335 -5.49 24.30 3.73
C LEU A 335 -6.94 23.88 3.98
N ASP A 336 -7.81 24.03 2.97
CA ASP A 336 -9.19 23.56 3.05
C ASP A 336 -9.23 22.04 3.06
N PRO A 337 -9.71 21.38 4.13
CA PRO A 337 -9.78 19.92 4.20
C PRO A 337 -10.77 19.31 3.20
N ASN A 338 -11.65 20.10 2.58
CA ASN A 338 -12.67 19.64 1.64
C ASN A 338 -12.14 19.60 0.20
N TYR A 339 -10.97 18.99 0.02
CA TYR A 339 -10.38 18.73 -1.27
C TYR A 339 -11.05 17.50 -1.91
N GLY A 340 -12.03 17.74 -2.75
CA GLY A 340 -12.70 16.70 -3.55
C GLY A 340 -12.64 17.03 -5.04
N ASP A 341 -12.79 16.00 -5.88
CA ASP A 341 -12.77 16.10 -7.34
C ASP A 341 -11.52 16.82 -7.88
N LEU A 342 -10.37 16.63 -7.19
CA LEU A 342 -9.04 17.18 -7.50
C LEU A 342 -8.93 18.71 -7.54
N ARG A 343 -9.92 19.47 -7.07
CA ARG A 343 -9.90 20.96 -7.05
C ARG A 343 -9.08 21.55 -8.19
N MET A 344 -9.51 21.30 -9.43
CA MET A 344 -8.73 21.59 -10.64
C MET A 344 -8.28 23.04 -10.77
N ASP A 345 -9.04 23.98 -10.21
CA ASP A 345 -8.79 25.42 -10.31
C ASP A 345 -8.00 25.99 -9.11
N ASP A 346 -8.00 25.27 -7.97
CA ASP A 346 -7.31 25.67 -6.73
C ASP A 346 -6.67 24.44 -6.05
N PRO A 347 -5.59 23.89 -6.65
CA PRO A 347 -4.93 22.69 -6.13
C PRO A 347 -4.13 22.96 -4.86
N TYR A 348 -3.86 21.91 -4.08
CA TYR A 348 -2.86 21.97 -3.04
C TYR A 348 -1.46 22.24 -3.63
N PRO A 349 -0.52 22.73 -2.81
CA PRO A 349 0.87 22.88 -3.26
C PRO A 349 1.42 21.58 -3.85
N TRP A 350 2.27 21.72 -4.87
CA TRP A 350 3.05 20.59 -5.41
C TRP A 350 3.96 19.97 -4.35
N SER A 351 4.66 20.85 -3.62
CA SER A 351 5.56 20.53 -2.51
C SER A 351 5.64 21.73 -1.58
N MET A 352 6.16 21.55 -0.39
CA MET A 352 6.35 22.65 0.58
C MET A 352 7.56 22.41 1.46
N LYS A 353 8.12 23.51 1.99
CA LYS A 353 9.14 23.42 3.03
C LYS A 353 8.53 22.92 4.32
N PRO A 354 9.15 21.94 4.98
CA PRO A 354 8.65 21.47 6.26
C PRO A 354 8.89 22.53 7.36
N ALA A 355 8.00 22.59 8.34
CA ALA A 355 8.15 23.49 9.50
C ALA A 355 9.43 23.20 10.31
N LYS A 356 9.92 21.99 10.27
CA LYS A 356 11.20 21.52 10.84
C LYS A 356 11.83 20.50 9.91
N LEU A 357 13.15 20.35 9.96
CA LEU A 357 13.85 19.32 9.23
C LEU A 357 13.32 17.93 9.63
N VAL A 358 13.14 17.06 8.63
CA VAL A 358 12.46 15.76 8.74
C VAL A 358 13.46 14.66 9.03
N SER A 359 13.18 13.82 10.00
CA SER A 359 13.90 12.58 10.31
C SER A 359 13.11 11.34 9.86
N ALA A 360 13.75 10.16 9.85
CA ALA A 360 13.05 8.90 9.62
C ALA A 360 11.90 8.68 10.63
N SER A 361 12.11 9.05 11.90
CA SER A 361 11.08 8.91 12.94
C SER A 361 9.87 9.84 12.74
N ASP A 362 10.04 10.99 12.09
CA ASP A 362 8.91 11.83 11.70
C ASP A 362 8.07 11.13 10.63
N LEU A 363 8.70 10.50 9.65
CA LEU A 363 8.00 9.71 8.62
C LEU A 363 7.28 8.49 9.23
N PHE A 364 7.86 7.82 10.23
CA PHE A 364 7.16 6.76 10.97
C PHE A 364 5.89 7.29 11.62
N ALA A 365 5.98 8.46 12.26
CA ALA A 365 4.82 9.11 12.88
C ALA A 365 3.77 9.53 11.84
N TRP A 366 4.19 10.05 10.68
CA TRP A 366 3.30 10.46 9.60
C TRP A 366 2.51 9.28 9.02
N HIS A 367 3.15 8.12 8.84
CA HIS A 367 2.46 6.90 8.42
C HIS A 367 1.49 6.32 9.47
N ARG A 368 1.57 6.79 10.73
CA ARG A 368 0.68 6.41 11.84
C ARG A 368 -0.48 7.39 12.04
N ASP A 369 -0.64 8.37 11.17
CA ASP A 369 -1.69 9.40 11.30
C ASP A 369 -3.07 8.85 10.93
N TRP A 370 -4.06 9.08 11.81
CA TRP A 370 -5.48 8.86 11.59
C TRP A 370 -6.30 10.12 11.89
N TYR A 371 -5.73 11.29 11.56
CA TYR A 371 -6.31 12.62 11.77
C TYR A 371 -6.46 13.04 13.24
N GLN A 372 -5.59 12.56 14.13
CA GLN A 372 -5.61 12.93 15.55
C GLN A 372 -5.68 14.46 15.72
N ASP A 373 -6.41 14.89 16.75
CA ASP A 373 -6.58 16.30 17.10
C ASP A 373 -7.24 17.17 16.01
N THR A 374 -7.97 16.56 15.06
CA THR A 374 -8.73 17.24 14.03
C THR A 374 -10.22 16.87 14.11
N PRO A 375 -11.11 17.61 13.40
CA PRO A 375 -12.52 17.21 13.29
C PRO A 375 -12.77 15.85 12.63
N PHE A 376 -11.74 15.27 12.00
CA PHE A 376 -11.79 14.00 11.27
C PHE A 376 -11.14 12.85 12.04
N ASP A 377 -10.81 13.05 13.32
CA ASP A 377 -10.17 12.05 14.18
C ASP A 377 -10.96 10.72 14.16
N MET A 378 -10.32 9.70 13.60
CA MET A 378 -10.95 8.39 13.42
C MET A 378 -11.04 7.59 14.73
N SER A 379 -10.40 8.03 15.81
CA SER A 379 -10.57 7.43 17.14
C SER A 379 -11.84 7.93 17.87
N ALA A 380 -12.59 8.84 17.25
CA ALA A 380 -13.77 9.46 17.82
C ALA A 380 -15.08 8.96 17.17
N GLY A 381 -16.20 9.11 17.88
CA GLY A 381 -17.55 8.82 17.41
C GLY A 381 -17.93 7.34 17.37
N VAL A 382 -19.17 7.08 16.90
CA VAL A 382 -19.78 5.74 16.93
C VAL A 382 -18.96 4.72 16.12
N ALA A 383 -18.39 5.13 14.99
CA ALA A 383 -17.62 4.26 14.12
C ALA A 383 -16.30 3.76 14.75
N ALA A 384 -15.76 4.49 15.73
CA ALA A 384 -14.56 4.10 16.48
C ALA A 384 -14.86 3.03 17.57
N GLY A 385 -16.13 2.74 17.80
CA GLY A 385 -16.55 1.86 18.88
C GLY A 385 -16.28 2.47 20.27
N PRO A 386 -16.56 1.73 21.33
CA PRO A 386 -16.40 2.21 22.70
C PRO A 386 -14.94 2.45 23.11
N TRP A 387 -13.99 1.88 22.37
CA TRP A 387 -12.57 1.87 22.70
C TRP A 387 -11.69 2.69 21.73
N GLY A 388 -12.31 3.51 20.89
CA GLY A 388 -11.59 4.48 20.07
C GLY A 388 -10.65 3.87 19.02
N SER A 389 -11.04 2.77 18.36
CA SER A 389 -10.27 2.24 17.24
C SER A 389 -10.36 3.14 16.01
N PRO A 390 -9.23 3.50 15.37
CA PRO A 390 -9.25 4.23 14.12
C PRO A 390 -9.60 3.34 12.91
N ASP A 391 -9.59 2.03 13.06
CA ASP A 391 -9.87 1.08 11.97
C ASP A 391 -11.31 1.17 11.50
N ARG A 392 -11.50 1.12 10.18
CA ARG A 392 -12.81 1.14 9.53
C ARG A 392 -12.90 -0.02 8.56
N PHE A 393 -13.91 -0.86 8.77
CA PHE A 393 -14.19 -1.99 7.89
C PHE A 393 -15.38 -1.64 7.00
N ASN A 394 -15.23 -1.85 5.69
CA ASN A 394 -16.31 -1.63 4.72
C ASN A 394 -17.43 -2.66 4.90
N GLY A 395 -18.60 -2.39 4.31
CA GLY A 395 -19.80 -3.19 4.45
C GLY A 395 -19.72 -4.62 3.91
N GLY A 396 -18.73 -4.96 3.09
CA GLY A 396 -18.61 -6.26 2.41
C GLY A 396 -19.73 -6.52 1.40
N ASP A 397 -19.65 -7.64 0.69
CA ASP A 397 -20.55 -8.01 -0.41
C ASP A 397 -21.83 -8.74 0.06
N ALA A 398 -22.17 -8.64 1.36
CA ALA A 398 -23.33 -9.31 1.89
C ALA A 398 -24.64 -8.65 1.41
N GLU A 399 -25.65 -9.48 1.18
CA GLU A 399 -27.01 -9.01 0.89
C GLU A 399 -27.49 -8.02 1.97
N GLY A 400 -27.86 -6.80 1.56
CA GLY A 400 -28.29 -5.73 2.45
C GLY A 400 -27.21 -4.72 2.81
N THR A 401 -26.07 -4.70 2.12
CA THR A 401 -25.03 -3.67 2.24
C THR A 401 -25.63 -2.28 1.98
N ILE A 402 -25.26 -1.34 2.84
CA ILE A 402 -25.67 0.06 2.71
C ILE A 402 -24.58 0.79 1.91
N PRO A 403 -24.92 1.48 0.80
CA PRO A 403 -23.95 2.30 0.08
C PRO A 403 -23.36 3.39 0.96
N GLY A 404 -22.05 3.59 0.89
CA GLY A 404 -21.33 4.61 1.65
C GLY A 404 -19.87 4.26 1.83
N SER A 405 -19.14 5.19 2.42
CA SER A 405 -17.71 5.03 2.73
C SER A 405 -17.38 5.73 4.04
N PHE A 406 -16.33 5.27 4.69
CA PHE A 406 -15.71 5.95 5.83
C PHE A 406 -14.62 6.91 5.37
N GLU A 407 -14.19 7.79 6.27
CA GLU A 407 -12.99 8.59 6.12
C GLU A 407 -11.76 7.66 5.91
N ARG A 408 -10.85 8.07 5.01
CA ARG A 408 -9.62 7.35 4.69
C ARG A 408 -8.41 8.10 5.26
N SER A 409 -7.77 7.54 6.29
CA SER A 409 -6.53 8.07 6.88
C SER A 409 -5.27 7.55 6.18
N ILE A 410 -4.11 8.08 6.54
CA ILE A 410 -2.80 7.56 6.12
C ILE A 410 -2.59 6.20 6.77
N ALA A 411 -2.74 6.09 8.10
CA ALA A 411 -2.70 4.79 8.78
C ALA A 411 -3.92 3.94 8.42
N LEU A 412 -3.70 2.76 7.88
CA LEU A 412 -4.77 1.85 7.45
C LEU A 412 -4.57 0.45 8.03
N HIS A 413 -5.66 -0.17 8.48
CA HIS A 413 -5.64 -1.50 9.09
C HIS A 413 -5.22 -2.63 8.13
N ARG A 414 -5.46 -2.46 6.83
CA ARG A 414 -5.16 -3.44 5.77
C ARG A 414 -3.83 -3.21 5.05
N THR A 415 -3.00 -2.29 5.51
CA THR A 415 -1.65 -2.09 5.00
C THR A 415 -0.86 -3.41 5.09
N THR A 416 -0.27 -3.83 3.99
CA THR A 416 0.56 -5.04 3.92
C THR A 416 1.92 -4.78 4.56
N TYR A 417 2.56 -3.68 4.19
CA TYR A 417 3.78 -3.15 4.79
C TYR A 417 3.89 -1.64 4.56
N THR A 418 4.72 -1.01 5.37
CA THR A 418 5.17 0.37 5.16
C THR A 418 6.69 0.38 5.12
N HIS A 419 7.28 1.14 4.21
CA HIS A 419 8.71 1.38 4.24
C HIS A 419 9.04 2.87 4.20
N VAL A 420 10.15 3.24 4.85
CA VAL A 420 10.81 4.54 4.73
C VAL A 420 12.21 4.28 4.23
N LEU A 421 12.49 4.71 3.01
CA LEU A 421 13.74 4.50 2.31
C LEU A 421 14.62 5.72 2.51
N GLN A 422 15.77 5.54 3.15
CA GLN A 422 16.74 6.58 3.44
C GLN A 422 17.98 6.39 2.57
N THR A 423 18.33 7.37 1.75
CA THR A 423 19.53 7.34 0.90
C THR A 423 20.56 8.34 1.43
N ARG A 424 21.81 7.92 1.57
CA ARG A 424 22.90 8.70 2.20
C ARG A 424 24.16 8.62 1.35
N GLY A 425 24.26 9.53 0.36
CA GLY A 425 25.32 9.53 -0.65
C GLY A 425 26.74 9.82 -0.13
N TRP A 426 26.89 10.19 1.15
CA TRP A 426 28.19 10.38 1.80
C TRP A 426 28.75 9.12 2.44
N LEU A 427 28.00 8.03 2.40
CA LEU A 427 28.39 6.71 2.95
C LEU A 427 28.60 5.71 1.81
N PRO A 428 29.41 4.65 2.05
CA PRO A 428 29.49 3.53 1.11
C PRO A 428 28.10 2.93 0.83
N ASP A 429 27.78 2.60 -0.42
CA ASP A 429 26.46 2.11 -0.85
C ASP A 429 25.91 1.00 0.05
N ALA A 430 26.76 0.05 0.43
CA ALA A 430 26.36 -1.11 1.23
C ALA A 430 25.73 -0.77 2.60
N ILE A 431 26.03 0.41 3.15
CA ILE A 431 25.51 0.89 4.43
C ILE A 431 24.77 2.23 4.29
N GLY A 432 24.93 2.92 3.15
CA GLY A 432 24.34 4.23 2.89
C GLY A 432 22.84 4.18 2.72
N GLY A 433 22.30 3.19 1.99
CA GLY A 433 20.88 2.95 1.84
C GLY A 433 20.32 2.16 3.03
N ILE A 434 19.23 2.63 3.62
CA ILE A 434 18.47 1.92 4.67
C ILE A 434 17.00 1.86 4.29
N THR A 435 16.46 0.67 4.24
CA THR A 435 15.02 0.43 4.23
C THR A 435 14.55 0.25 5.67
N TRP A 436 13.88 1.24 6.22
CA TRP A 436 13.14 1.10 7.48
C TRP A 436 11.83 0.38 7.16
N TYR A 437 11.76 -0.90 7.48
CA TYR A 437 10.65 -1.76 7.09
C TYR A 437 9.69 -2.00 8.26
N GLY A 438 8.41 -1.69 8.05
CA GLY A 438 7.33 -1.89 9.00
C GLY A 438 6.27 -2.85 8.42
N PRO A 439 6.27 -4.12 8.83
CA PRO A 439 5.27 -5.09 8.36
C PRO A 439 3.90 -4.81 8.97
N HIS A 440 2.84 -4.98 8.18
CA HIS A 440 1.44 -4.73 8.54
C HIS A 440 1.12 -3.24 8.81
N ALA A 441 -0.05 -2.95 9.35
CA ALA A 441 -0.56 -1.59 9.60
C ALA A 441 0.41 -0.72 10.41
N ALA A 442 0.72 0.48 9.94
CA ALA A 442 1.76 1.34 10.48
C ALA A 442 1.59 1.68 11.97
N HIS A 443 0.35 1.85 12.44
CA HIS A 443 0.06 2.17 13.83
C HIS A 443 0.20 0.97 14.81
N GLY A 444 0.29 -0.27 14.27
CA GLY A 444 0.60 -1.47 15.05
C GLY A 444 2.01 -2.01 14.86
N THR A 445 2.80 -1.42 13.96
CA THR A 445 4.12 -1.93 13.55
C THR A 445 5.30 -1.22 14.21
N CYS A 446 6.47 -1.87 14.15
CA CYS A 446 7.78 -1.30 14.48
C CYS A 446 8.64 -1.28 13.23
N PHE A 447 9.19 -0.13 12.89
CA PHE A 447 10.12 0.01 11.78
C PHE A 447 11.49 -0.54 12.15
N VAL A 448 11.98 -1.51 11.37
CA VAL A 448 13.31 -2.12 11.55
C VAL A 448 14.22 -1.78 10.39
N PRO A 449 15.50 -1.45 10.62
CA PRO A 449 16.43 -1.09 9.55
C PRO A 449 16.94 -2.33 8.80
N VAL A 450 16.89 -2.27 7.46
CA VAL A 450 17.45 -3.25 6.53
C VAL A 450 18.39 -2.51 5.58
N PRO A 451 19.72 -2.74 5.64
CA PRO A 451 20.70 -2.05 4.77
C PRO A 451 20.61 -2.46 3.31
N ALA A 452 20.91 -1.54 2.38
CA ALA A 452 20.93 -1.82 0.94
C ALA A 452 21.97 -2.88 0.53
N GLY A 453 23.07 -3.02 1.28
CA GLY A 453 24.11 -4.02 1.04
C GLY A 453 23.80 -5.43 1.55
N ILE A 454 22.53 -5.72 1.88
CA ILE A 454 22.11 -7.05 2.31
C ILE A 454 22.39 -8.07 1.20
N LYS A 455 22.86 -9.27 1.59
CA LYS A 455 23.15 -10.37 0.66
C LYS A 455 22.05 -11.43 0.63
N LYS A 456 21.21 -11.44 1.64
CA LYS A 456 20.02 -12.27 1.80
C LYS A 456 19.11 -11.63 2.83
N LEU A 457 17.82 -11.89 2.74
CA LEU A 457 16.89 -11.45 3.78
C LEU A 457 16.91 -12.40 4.98
N PRO A 458 16.76 -11.88 6.22
CA PRO A 458 16.37 -12.69 7.35
C PRO A 458 15.11 -13.50 7.07
N ALA A 459 15.12 -14.79 7.42
CA ALA A 459 14.04 -15.72 7.08
C ALA A 459 12.66 -15.23 7.56
N ALA A 460 12.60 -14.52 8.68
CA ALA A 460 11.35 -13.99 9.22
C ALA A 460 10.65 -12.97 8.30
N LEU A 461 11.37 -12.29 7.41
CA LEU A 461 10.82 -11.35 6.42
C LEU A 461 10.32 -12.06 5.14
N THR A 462 10.74 -13.31 4.90
CA THR A 462 10.38 -14.06 3.70
C THR A 462 9.22 -15.04 3.94
N ILE A 463 8.64 -15.04 5.14
CA ILE A 463 7.52 -15.88 5.52
C ILE A 463 6.26 -15.01 5.57
N GLY A 464 5.31 -15.28 4.68
CA GLY A 464 4.04 -14.59 4.65
C GLY A 464 2.95 -15.44 4.00
N ASN A 465 1.89 -15.71 4.75
CA ASN A 465 0.62 -16.24 4.24
C ASN A 465 -0.47 -15.64 5.12
N ALA A 466 -1.30 -14.79 4.54
CA ALA A 466 -2.32 -14.04 5.26
C ALA A 466 -3.39 -14.94 5.92
N THR A 467 -3.58 -16.17 5.43
CA THR A 467 -4.61 -17.11 5.89
C THR A 467 -4.14 -18.05 7.01
N ARG A 468 -2.83 -18.09 7.31
CA ARG A 468 -2.27 -19.01 8.31
C ARG A 468 -1.23 -18.34 9.19
N VAL A 469 -1.52 -18.29 10.51
CA VAL A 469 -0.57 -17.76 11.50
C VAL A 469 0.73 -18.57 11.50
N ASP A 470 1.86 -17.87 11.38
CA ASP A 470 3.18 -18.43 11.50
C ASP A 470 4.00 -17.64 12.54
N ARG A 471 4.47 -18.32 13.60
CA ARG A 471 5.18 -17.69 14.71
C ARG A 471 6.60 -17.24 14.36
N ASP A 472 7.17 -17.73 13.26
CA ASP A 472 8.46 -17.29 12.77
C ASP A 472 8.37 -16.09 11.83
N SER A 473 7.16 -15.72 11.39
CA SER A 473 6.92 -14.56 10.54
C SER A 473 6.99 -13.25 11.32
N GLN A 474 7.77 -12.29 10.80
CA GLN A 474 7.79 -10.90 11.28
C GLN A 474 6.42 -10.25 11.07
N TRP A 475 5.82 -10.43 9.90
CA TRP A 475 4.52 -9.87 9.55
C TRP A 475 3.41 -10.33 10.50
N TRP A 476 3.37 -11.65 10.82
CA TRP A 476 2.37 -12.18 11.74
C TRP A 476 2.54 -11.68 13.16
N ALA A 477 3.76 -11.43 13.62
CA ALA A 477 3.98 -10.87 14.95
C ALA A 477 3.30 -9.50 15.08
N HIS A 478 3.41 -8.65 14.05
CA HIS A 478 2.81 -7.32 14.03
C HIS A 478 1.29 -7.36 13.80
N ARG A 479 0.82 -8.13 12.83
CA ARG A 479 -0.62 -8.32 12.57
C ARG A 479 -1.35 -8.83 13.80
N TYR A 480 -0.72 -9.73 14.54
CA TYR A 480 -1.32 -10.33 15.75
C TYR A 480 -1.50 -9.28 16.85
N VAL A 481 -0.48 -8.48 17.13
CA VAL A 481 -0.53 -7.38 18.10
C VAL A 481 -1.60 -6.36 17.71
N HIS A 482 -1.60 -5.92 16.46
CA HIS A 482 -2.55 -4.93 15.96
C HIS A 482 -4.01 -5.39 16.13
N ASN A 483 -4.32 -6.65 15.76
CA ASN A 483 -5.67 -7.18 15.88
C ASN A 483 -6.09 -7.44 17.33
N LEU A 484 -5.18 -7.85 18.22
CA LEU A 484 -5.48 -7.98 19.64
C LEU A 484 -5.74 -6.62 20.30
N ALA A 485 -5.06 -5.58 19.88
CA ALA A 485 -5.28 -4.23 20.39
C ALA A 485 -6.73 -3.74 20.21
N GLN A 486 -7.45 -4.26 19.21
CA GLN A 486 -8.86 -3.92 18.97
C GLN A 486 -9.79 -4.25 20.15
N MET A 487 -9.40 -5.15 21.06
CA MET A 487 -10.18 -5.44 22.26
C MET A 487 -10.42 -4.20 23.13
N LYS A 488 -9.40 -3.36 23.29
CA LYS A 488 -9.44 -2.06 24.00
C LYS A 488 -8.38 -1.12 23.45
N TYR A 489 -8.58 -0.66 22.22
CA TYR A 489 -7.57 0.05 21.44
C TYR A 489 -6.99 1.27 22.18
N ALA A 490 -7.82 2.11 22.78
CA ALA A 490 -7.38 3.30 23.50
C ALA A 490 -6.36 3.03 24.63
N TYR A 491 -6.35 1.84 25.18
CA TYR A 491 -5.37 1.41 26.20
C TYR A 491 -4.18 0.68 25.55
N ALA A 492 -4.46 -0.27 24.68
CA ALA A 492 -3.43 -1.11 24.06
C ALA A 492 -2.48 -0.31 23.16
N VAL A 493 -2.95 0.78 22.53
CA VAL A 493 -2.11 1.63 21.68
C VAL A 493 -0.95 2.28 22.45
N GLU A 494 -1.10 2.55 23.74
CA GLU A 494 -0.03 3.13 24.57
C GLU A 494 1.08 2.11 24.86
N ASP A 495 0.74 0.83 25.05
CA ASP A 495 1.71 -0.24 25.18
C ASP A 495 2.46 -0.45 23.85
N ILE A 496 1.74 -0.36 22.71
CA ILE A 496 2.34 -0.44 21.38
C ILE A 496 3.30 0.73 21.15
N ARG A 497 2.89 1.98 21.43
CA ARG A 497 3.73 3.19 21.28
C ARG A 497 4.99 3.11 22.14
N THR A 498 4.86 2.62 23.36
CA THR A 498 6.01 2.41 24.24
C THR A 498 7.01 1.41 23.65
N ALA A 499 6.52 0.31 23.09
CA ALA A 499 7.35 -0.69 22.43
C ALA A 499 7.99 -0.14 21.15
N GLN A 500 7.23 0.59 20.32
CA GLN A 500 7.72 1.27 19.11
C GLN A 500 8.87 2.21 19.44
N ALA A 501 8.65 3.15 20.37
CA ALA A 501 9.66 4.14 20.77
C ALA A 501 10.97 3.48 21.21
N LYS A 502 10.89 2.39 21.99
CA LYS A 502 12.06 1.64 22.44
C LYS A 502 12.82 1.03 21.27
N TRP A 503 12.14 0.21 20.47
CA TRP A 503 12.81 -0.63 19.48
C TRP A 503 13.25 0.14 18.24
N GLU A 504 12.53 1.17 17.84
CA GLU A 504 12.91 2.08 16.76
C GLU A 504 14.13 2.93 17.17
N HIS A 505 14.18 3.37 18.44
CA HIS A 505 15.36 4.04 18.98
C HIS A 505 16.58 3.11 18.98
N GLU A 506 16.45 1.86 19.43
CA GLU A 506 17.55 0.87 19.38
C GLU A 506 17.99 0.61 17.93
N GLY A 507 17.06 0.56 16.96
CA GLY A 507 17.37 0.44 15.53
C GLY A 507 18.16 1.65 15.00
N ALA A 508 17.76 2.88 15.39
CA ALA A 508 18.49 4.09 15.01
C ALA A 508 19.90 4.14 15.63
N GLN A 509 20.04 3.72 16.88
CA GLN A 509 21.35 3.60 17.51
C GLN A 509 22.24 2.57 16.81
N LEU A 510 21.67 1.46 16.35
CA LEU A 510 22.40 0.45 15.58
C LEU A 510 22.91 1.00 14.26
N VAL A 511 22.06 1.72 13.50
CA VAL A 511 22.46 2.39 12.26
C VAL A 511 23.60 3.36 12.53
N ALA A 512 23.46 4.24 13.52
CA ALA A 512 24.51 5.21 13.90
C ALA A 512 25.82 4.53 14.32
N ALA A 513 25.77 3.40 15.01
CA ALA A 513 26.98 2.65 15.41
C ALA A 513 27.70 2.03 14.22
N VAL A 514 26.96 1.51 13.23
CA VAL A 514 27.51 0.99 11.97
C VAL A 514 28.13 2.12 11.15
N ASP A 515 27.43 3.25 11.03
CA ASP A 515 27.91 4.45 10.34
C ASP A 515 29.22 4.97 10.94
N ALA A 516 29.29 5.10 12.26
CA ALA A 516 30.50 5.54 12.95
C ALA A 516 31.69 4.61 12.72
N LYS A 517 31.45 3.31 12.59
CA LYS A 517 32.49 2.30 12.39
C LYS A 517 32.93 2.19 10.92
N LEU A 518 32.04 2.29 9.97
CA LEU A 518 32.29 1.95 8.57
C LEU A 518 32.17 3.16 7.61
N GLY A 519 31.50 4.25 8.02
CA GLY A 519 31.14 5.37 7.13
C GLY A 519 32.34 6.18 6.62
N GLY A 520 33.46 6.22 7.34
CA GLY A 520 34.69 6.91 6.90
C GLY A 520 35.56 6.14 5.89
N ARG A 521 35.08 5.01 5.36
CA ARG A 521 35.83 4.13 4.49
C ARG A 521 35.46 4.32 3.03
N ALA A 522 36.44 4.19 2.14
CA ALA A 522 36.18 4.22 0.68
C ALA A 522 35.42 2.96 0.20
N ALA A 523 35.59 1.83 0.91
CA ALA A 523 34.85 0.59 0.69
C ALA A 523 34.76 -0.20 2.00
N VAL A 524 33.66 -0.93 2.18
CA VAL A 524 33.45 -1.85 3.30
C VAL A 524 33.90 -3.24 2.87
N SER A 525 34.73 -3.89 3.66
CA SER A 525 35.15 -5.25 3.35
C SER A 525 34.01 -6.25 3.55
N PRO A 526 33.98 -7.38 2.82
CA PRO A 526 32.93 -8.39 2.97
C PRO A 526 32.73 -8.87 4.40
N ASP A 527 33.80 -9.12 5.15
CA ASP A 527 33.74 -9.60 6.52
C ASP A 527 33.15 -8.55 7.48
N GLU A 528 33.50 -7.27 7.30
CA GLU A 528 32.94 -6.18 8.11
C GLU A 528 31.47 -5.95 7.81
N LEU A 529 31.08 -6.07 6.52
CA LEU A 529 29.69 -6.00 6.12
C LEU A 529 28.89 -7.16 6.72
N ASP A 530 29.39 -8.39 6.67
CA ASP A 530 28.72 -9.57 7.24
C ASP A 530 28.53 -9.43 8.77
N VAL A 531 29.49 -8.88 9.49
CA VAL A 531 29.32 -8.55 10.91
C VAL A 531 28.23 -7.52 11.13
N ALA A 532 28.20 -6.45 10.33
CA ALA A 532 27.15 -5.42 10.44
C ALA A 532 25.77 -6.00 10.12
N LEU A 533 25.63 -6.77 9.03
CA LEU A 533 24.39 -7.42 8.65
C LEU A 533 23.87 -8.37 9.75
N GLY A 534 24.76 -9.14 10.40
CA GLY A 534 24.40 -9.98 11.54
C GLY A 534 23.85 -9.18 12.73
N MET A 535 24.29 -7.94 12.94
CA MET A 535 23.74 -7.07 13.98
C MET A 535 22.31 -6.60 13.64
N PHE A 536 22.03 -6.28 12.38
CA PHE A 536 20.68 -5.92 11.90
C PHE A 536 19.72 -7.11 12.01
N GLU A 537 20.14 -8.30 11.59
CA GLU A 537 19.35 -9.52 11.73
C GLU A 537 19.02 -9.82 13.20
N ALA A 538 20.00 -9.71 14.09
CA ALA A 538 19.81 -9.90 15.53
C ALA A 538 18.83 -8.86 16.13
N HIS A 539 18.84 -7.62 15.65
CA HIS A 539 17.88 -6.60 16.07
C HIS A 539 16.46 -6.96 15.61
N LEU A 540 16.28 -7.37 14.36
CA LEU A 540 15.01 -7.81 13.81
C LEU A 540 14.41 -8.99 14.62
N ASP A 541 15.21 -9.98 14.96
CA ASP A 541 14.78 -11.12 15.78
C ASP A 541 14.34 -10.69 17.20
N LYS A 542 15.04 -9.72 17.81
CA LYS A 542 14.63 -9.14 19.10
C LYS A 542 13.28 -8.43 18.99
N VAL A 543 13.06 -7.66 17.93
CA VAL A 543 11.79 -6.98 17.68
C VAL A 543 10.67 -8.00 17.50
N ARG A 544 10.87 -9.04 16.68
CA ARG A 544 9.89 -10.11 16.50
C ARG A 544 9.51 -10.78 17.82
N ALA A 545 10.51 -11.16 18.59
CA ALA A 545 10.27 -11.76 19.91
C ALA A 545 9.57 -10.80 20.89
N ALA A 546 9.86 -9.50 20.80
CA ALA A 546 9.20 -8.47 21.61
C ALA A 546 7.73 -8.31 21.24
N TRP A 547 7.38 -8.33 19.94
CA TRP A 547 6.00 -8.23 19.45
C TRP A 547 5.16 -9.45 19.87
N TRP A 548 5.72 -10.68 19.82
CA TRP A 548 5.03 -11.83 20.35
C TRP A 548 4.80 -11.72 21.87
N ARG A 549 5.76 -11.22 22.63
CA ARG A 549 5.56 -10.95 24.07
C ARG A 549 4.54 -9.83 24.31
N LEU A 550 4.54 -8.79 23.46
CA LEU A 550 3.57 -7.70 23.56
C LEU A 550 2.14 -8.23 23.32
N SER A 551 1.95 -9.18 22.41
CA SER A 551 0.64 -9.82 22.20
C SER A 551 0.13 -10.52 23.46
N ASP A 552 1.00 -11.21 24.20
CA ASP A 552 0.65 -11.85 25.47
C ASP A 552 0.31 -10.79 26.55
N VAL A 553 1.04 -9.69 26.60
CA VAL A 553 0.78 -8.56 27.51
C VAL A 553 -0.58 -7.92 27.21
N ILE A 554 -0.88 -7.64 25.93
CA ILE A 554 -2.17 -7.06 25.51
C ILE A 554 -3.33 -8.00 25.89
N MET A 555 -3.17 -9.30 25.63
CA MET A 555 -4.19 -10.29 26.03
C MET A 555 -4.39 -10.33 27.54
N ALA A 556 -3.31 -10.36 28.32
CA ALA A 556 -3.38 -10.41 29.78
C ALA A 556 -3.98 -9.12 30.39
N ASN A 557 -3.64 -7.95 29.81
CA ASN A 557 -4.05 -6.66 30.37
C ASN A 557 -5.49 -6.28 30.00
N TYR A 558 -6.00 -6.70 28.83
CA TYR A 558 -7.21 -6.10 28.24
C TYR A 558 -8.34 -7.09 27.94
N ALA A 559 -8.19 -8.36 28.30
CA ALA A 559 -9.26 -9.35 28.13
C ALA A 559 -10.45 -9.11 29.10
N ASP A 560 -11.60 -9.74 28.81
CA ASP A 560 -12.75 -9.94 29.68
C ASP A 560 -13.35 -8.69 30.35
N GLY A 561 -13.22 -7.49 29.71
CA GLY A 561 -13.80 -6.26 30.25
C GLY A 561 -12.95 -5.57 31.33
N PHE A 562 -11.73 -6.04 31.56
CA PHE A 562 -10.80 -5.47 32.53
C PHE A 562 -9.67 -4.71 31.87
N VAL A 563 -9.09 -3.75 32.59
CA VAL A 563 -7.72 -3.29 32.42
C VAL A 563 -6.94 -3.80 33.63
N SER A 564 -6.11 -4.82 33.39
CA SER A 564 -5.33 -5.48 34.44
C SER A 564 -3.95 -4.83 34.50
N THR A 565 -3.66 -4.16 35.62
CA THR A 565 -2.30 -3.70 35.92
C THR A 565 -1.60 -4.74 36.81
N ARG A 566 -0.30 -4.58 37.05
CA ARG A 566 0.49 -5.52 37.89
C ARG A 566 -0.05 -5.67 39.32
N GLU A 567 -0.86 -4.71 39.80
CA GLU A 567 -1.30 -4.68 41.18
C GLU A 567 -2.78 -5.07 41.36
N THR A 568 -3.66 -4.60 40.47
CA THR A 568 -5.12 -4.89 40.58
C THR A 568 -5.77 -4.86 39.18
N GLY A 569 -6.70 -5.79 38.94
CA GLY A 569 -7.59 -5.72 37.79
C GLY A 569 -8.70 -4.69 38.06
N THR A 570 -8.85 -3.71 37.19
CA THR A 570 -9.94 -2.72 37.23
C THR A 570 -10.95 -3.03 36.14
N SER A 571 -12.21 -3.22 36.50
CA SER A 571 -13.31 -3.33 35.54
C SER A 571 -13.44 -1.97 34.82
N VAL A 572 -13.36 -1.98 33.49
CA VAL A 572 -13.50 -0.80 32.65
C VAL A 572 -14.81 -0.92 31.89
N GLY A 573 -15.83 -0.19 32.34
CA GLY A 573 -17.11 -0.09 31.65
C GLY A 573 -16.98 0.63 30.32
N TYR A 574 -18.03 0.54 29.50
CA TYR A 574 -18.12 1.37 28.31
C TYR A 574 -18.20 2.87 28.68
N PRO A 575 -17.68 3.79 27.85
CA PRO A 575 -17.86 5.21 28.05
C PRO A 575 -19.33 5.62 28.12
N ALA A 576 -19.64 6.68 28.87
CA ALA A 576 -21.02 7.13 29.08
C ALA A 576 -21.75 7.41 27.76
N TRP A 577 -21.09 8.07 26.81
CA TRP A 577 -21.66 8.36 25.48
C TRP A 577 -22.05 7.10 24.70
N TRP A 578 -21.24 6.01 24.82
CA TRP A 578 -21.54 4.74 24.16
C TRP A 578 -22.72 4.03 24.84
N LEU A 579 -22.77 4.05 26.16
CA LEU A 579 -23.90 3.49 26.93
C LEU A 579 -25.21 4.19 26.57
N GLU A 580 -25.21 5.51 26.41
CA GLU A 580 -26.38 6.27 25.96
C GLU A 580 -26.79 5.87 24.53
N ALA A 581 -25.83 5.83 23.60
CA ALA A 581 -26.07 5.39 22.22
C ALA A 581 -26.56 3.94 22.11
N ALA A 582 -26.16 3.08 23.05
CA ALA A 582 -26.55 1.68 23.12
C ALA A 582 -27.89 1.42 23.86
N GLY A 583 -28.58 2.47 24.34
CA GLY A 583 -29.84 2.33 25.08
C GLY A 583 -29.68 1.77 26.50
N TRP A 584 -28.52 1.98 27.12
CA TRP A 584 -28.25 1.49 28.47
C TRP A 584 -29.23 2.01 29.52
N ARG A 585 -29.65 3.27 29.39
CA ARG A 585 -30.53 3.93 30.35
C ARG A 585 -31.93 3.33 30.41
N GLU A 586 -32.40 2.86 29.26
CA GLU A 586 -33.71 2.22 29.10
C GLU A 586 -33.72 0.78 29.70
N GLY A 587 -32.53 0.20 29.89
CA GLY A 587 -32.38 -1.16 30.42
C GLY A 587 -32.84 -2.26 29.44
N PRO A 588 -32.88 -3.52 29.85
CA PRO A 588 -33.33 -4.62 29.00
C PRO A 588 -34.86 -4.61 28.85
N GLU A 589 -35.32 -4.06 27.74
CA GLU A 589 -36.73 -4.07 27.34
C GLU A 589 -37.11 -5.38 26.64
N PRO A 590 -38.36 -5.86 26.78
CA PRO A 590 -38.87 -6.94 25.95
C PRO A 590 -38.84 -6.55 24.50
N ILE A 591 -38.09 -7.27 23.68
CA ILE A 591 -38.03 -7.02 22.25
C ILE A 591 -39.43 -7.21 21.65
N PRO A 592 -40.14 -6.18 21.21
CA PRO A 592 -41.43 -6.35 20.56
C PRO A 592 -41.28 -7.23 19.31
N PRO A 593 -42.29 -8.04 18.99
CA PRO A 593 -42.21 -8.84 17.77
C PRO A 593 -41.99 -7.95 16.57
N PRO A 594 -41.11 -8.33 15.63
CA PRO A 594 -40.68 -7.50 14.52
C PRO A 594 -41.88 -7.04 13.68
N LYS A 595 -42.15 -5.74 13.66
CA LYS A 595 -43.21 -5.11 12.87
C LYS A 595 -42.86 -4.86 11.40
N THR A 596 -41.60 -5.11 10.99
CA THR A 596 -41.09 -4.76 9.65
C THR A 596 -40.22 -5.86 9.03
N LYS A 597 -40.13 -5.87 7.70
CA LYS A 597 -39.30 -6.80 6.90
C LYS A 597 -37.80 -6.81 7.30
N GLY A 598 -37.26 -5.73 7.86
CA GLY A 598 -35.87 -5.62 8.28
C GLY A 598 -35.46 -6.58 9.41
N ALA A 599 -36.38 -6.89 10.35
CA ALA A 599 -36.09 -7.86 11.41
C ALA A 599 -36.01 -9.33 10.92
N LYS A 600 -36.55 -9.59 9.71
CA LYS A 600 -36.40 -10.89 9.03
C LYS A 600 -34.98 -11.09 8.49
N ILE A 601 -34.32 -10.02 8.08
CA ILE A 601 -32.96 -10.03 7.51
C ILE A 601 -31.95 -10.41 8.59
N LEU A 602 -32.02 -9.85 9.80
CA LEU A 602 -31.14 -10.20 10.90
C LEU A 602 -31.25 -11.68 11.33
N ARG A 603 -32.47 -12.25 11.28
CA ARG A 603 -32.67 -13.68 11.56
C ARG A 603 -32.18 -14.59 10.43
N GLN A 604 -32.21 -14.11 9.16
CA GLN A 604 -31.70 -14.86 8.01
C GLN A 604 -30.17 -14.86 8.00
N GLY A 605 -29.51 -13.75 8.35
CA GLY A 605 -28.05 -13.68 8.46
C GLY A 605 -27.48 -14.65 9.50
N VAL A 606 -28.09 -14.72 10.69
CA VAL A 606 -27.69 -15.70 11.74
C VAL A 606 -28.04 -17.14 11.32
N GLY A 607 -29.10 -17.33 10.52
CA GLY A 607 -29.47 -18.64 9.96
C GLY A 607 -28.53 -19.09 8.84
N ALA A 608 -28.01 -18.19 8.03
CA ALA A 608 -27.05 -18.48 6.96
C ALA A 608 -25.68 -18.88 7.52
N LEU A 609 -25.20 -18.19 8.54
CA LEU A 609 -23.99 -18.60 9.29
C LEU A 609 -24.09 -20.01 9.88
N LYS A 610 -25.28 -20.42 10.39
CA LYS A 610 -25.51 -21.78 10.89
C LYS A 610 -25.66 -22.83 9.78
N ARG A 611 -26.04 -22.44 8.54
CA ARG A 611 -26.16 -23.38 7.40
C ARG A 611 -24.83 -23.57 6.65
N GLY A 612 -23.97 -22.58 6.63
CA GLY A 612 -22.61 -22.68 6.04
C GLY A 612 -21.72 -23.71 6.76
N SER A 613 -21.96 -23.99 8.05
CA SER A 613 -21.23 -25.01 8.80
C SER A 613 -21.69 -26.47 8.52
N ARG A 614 -22.74 -26.68 7.71
CA ARG A 614 -23.30 -28.01 7.45
C ARG A 614 -22.91 -28.65 6.12
N THR A 615 -22.18 -28.00 5.25
CA THR A 615 -21.79 -28.53 3.94
C THR A 615 -20.34 -29.04 3.84
N ARG A 616 -19.59 -29.11 4.94
CA ARG A 616 -18.31 -29.87 4.98
C ARG A 616 -18.47 -31.15 5.79
N LYS A 617 -19.14 -32.15 5.21
CA LYS A 617 -19.01 -33.55 5.61
C LYS A 617 -18.30 -34.31 4.52
N ALA A 618 -16.98 -34.41 4.63
CA ALA A 618 -16.20 -35.56 4.12
C ALA A 618 -14.85 -35.55 4.87
N GLY A 619 -14.59 -36.55 5.68
CA GLY A 619 -13.27 -36.84 6.23
C GLY A 619 -13.16 -36.64 7.74
N SER A 620 -13.87 -37.50 8.53
CA SER A 620 -13.54 -37.70 9.92
C SER A 620 -12.26 -38.52 10.05
N ALA A 621 -11.12 -37.86 10.24
CA ALA A 621 -9.94 -38.47 10.84
C ALA A 621 -9.68 -37.79 12.17
N SER A 622 -9.69 -38.63 13.19
CA SER A 622 -9.58 -38.40 14.63
C SER A 622 -8.55 -37.35 15.05
N LEU A 623 -9.01 -36.29 15.69
CA LEU A 623 -8.23 -35.25 16.38
C LEU A 623 -7.82 -35.68 17.82
N ALA A 624 -7.55 -36.97 18.03
CA ALA A 624 -7.24 -37.51 19.38
C ALA A 624 -5.74 -37.74 19.63
N SER A 625 -4.81 -37.30 18.77
CA SER A 625 -3.38 -37.57 18.97
C SER A 625 -2.44 -36.35 19.05
N ALA A 626 -2.94 -35.12 19.14
CA ALA A 626 -2.11 -33.92 19.13
C ALA A 626 -1.85 -33.27 20.48
N PHE A 627 -2.19 -33.91 21.59
CA PHE A 627 -1.94 -33.40 22.95
C PHE A 627 -1.11 -34.38 23.83
N ARG A 628 -0.08 -35.00 23.28
CA ARG A 628 1.01 -35.61 24.06
C ARG A 628 2.33 -35.52 23.29
N GLY A 629 3.16 -34.54 23.68
CA GLY A 629 4.53 -34.34 23.23
C GLY A 629 5.00 -32.95 23.56
#